data_7abf7d1015415c58cd32c7ec18c61a0c
#
_entry.id   7abf7d1015415c58cd32c7ec18c61a0c
#
_cell.length_a   1.000
_cell.length_b   1.000
_cell.length_c   1.000
_cell.angle_alpha   90.00
_cell.angle_beta   90.00
_cell.angle_gamma   90.00
#
_symmetry.space_group_name_H-M   'P 1'
#
loop_
_entity.id
_entity.type
_entity.pdbx_description
1 polymer ?
#
loop_
_entity_poly.entity_id
_entity_poly.type
_entity_poly.pdbx_seq_one_letter_code
_entity_poly.pdbx_strand_id
1 'polypeptide(L)'
;MFVASAPIARAATGRGTGGAGPVTLPPPDTGGGIPPSSVPAPTTPLPTAQISPDGRTAIPPATAPPQVKAAIYAANKITRKPYRYGGGHRSFEDTGYDCSGSVSYALHGGGLLTSPLPSTSFMRWGEPGKGAWITVYTNPGHAYAVIAGLRFDTSGPGPSGPRWRRAARISRFFTARHPLGF
;
A
#
# COMPACT_ATOMS: atom_id res chain seq x y z
N MET A 1 -44.41 -23.45 -21.76
CA MET A 1 -44.38 -24.58 -22.70
C MET A 1 -43.24 -24.36 -23.67
N PHE A 2 -42.18 -25.03 -23.51
CA PHE A 2 -41.37 -25.85 -24.38
C PHE A 2 -40.06 -26.21 -23.66
N VAL A 3 -39.98 -27.48 -23.33
CA VAL A 3 -38.81 -28.17 -22.81
C VAL A 3 -38.03 -28.69 -24.04
N ALA A 4 -36.72 -28.54 -24.05
CA ALA A 4 -35.88 -29.27 -25.00
C ALA A 4 -34.69 -29.90 -24.30
N SER A 5 -34.67 -31.21 -24.36
CA SER A 5 -33.69 -32.17 -23.83
C SER A 5 -32.36 -32.16 -24.54
N ALA A 6 -31.32 -32.55 -23.80
CA ALA A 6 -30.00 -32.93 -24.27
C ALA A 6 -29.97 -34.33 -24.92
N PRO A 7 -29.00 -34.70 -25.75
CA PRO A 7 -28.62 -36.07 -25.92
C PRO A 7 -27.24 -36.41 -25.34
N ILE A 8 -27.21 -37.57 -24.69
CA ILE A 8 -26.09 -38.35 -24.19
C ILE A 8 -25.36 -38.99 -25.39
N ALA A 9 -24.06 -38.91 -25.48
CA ALA A 9 -23.25 -39.67 -26.38
C ALA A 9 -22.36 -40.69 -25.63
N ARG A 10 -22.37 -41.88 -26.15
CA ARG A 10 -22.01 -43.20 -25.65
C ARG A 10 -20.52 -43.47 -25.81
N ALA A 11 -19.94 -44.21 -24.86
CA ALA A 11 -18.57 -44.75 -24.84
C ALA A 11 -18.28 -45.72 -26.01
N ALA A 12 -17.04 -45.69 -26.49
CA ALA A 12 -16.46 -46.74 -27.33
C ALA A 12 -15.22 -47.32 -26.64
N THR A 13 -15.31 -48.60 -26.36
CA THR A 13 -14.22 -49.47 -25.86
C THR A 13 -13.32 -49.89 -27.00
N GLY A 14 -12.00 -49.66 -26.86
CA GLY A 14 -10.96 -50.21 -27.73
C GLY A 14 -9.88 -50.89 -26.89
N ARG A 15 -9.83 -52.22 -26.91
CA ARG A 15 -8.73 -53.02 -26.38
C ARG A 15 -7.57 -53.02 -27.41
N GLY A 16 -6.36 -52.69 -26.93
CA GLY A 16 -5.10 -52.93 -27.64
C GLY A 16 -4.07 -53.45 -26.66
N THR A 17 -3.74 -54.72 -26.76
CA THR A 17 -2.66 -55.40 -26.05
C THR A 17 -1.34 -55.16 -26.80
N GLY A 18 -0.35 -54.58 -26.14
CA GLY A 18 1.02 -54.45 -26.64
C GLY A 18 1.97 -54.30 -25.47
N GLY A 19 2.69 -55.38 -25.12
CA GLY A 19 3.70 -55.37 -24.08
C GLY A 19 4.94 -54.62 -24.53
N ALA A 20 5.43 -53.74 -23.66
CA ALA A 20 6.78 -53.20 -23.71
C ALA A 20 7.34 -53.23 -22.29
N GLY A 21 8.54 -53.73 -22.14
CA GLY A 21 9.22 -53.97 -20.88
C GLY A 21 9.54 -52.69 -20.10
N PRO A 22 10.01 -52.80 -18.85
CA PRO A 22 10.22 -51.68 -17.97
C PRO A 22 11.40 -50.82 -18.45
N VAL A 23 11.10 -49.62 -18.91
CA VAL A 23 12.10 -48.58 -19.14
C VAL A 23 12.40 -47.95 -17.79
N THR A 24 13.56 -48.27 -17.23
CA THR A 24 14.13 -47.56 -16.06
C THR A 24 14.49 -46.15 -16.48
N LEU A 25 13.70 -45.15 -16.02
CA LEU A 25 14.05 -43.77 -16.10
C LEU A 25 15.19 -43.46 -15.11
N PRO A 26 16.21 -42.70 -15.50
CA PRO A 26 17.21 -42.21 -14.56
C PRO A 26 16.57 -41.31 -13.52
N PRO A 27 17.10 -41.24 -12.28
CA PRO A 27 16.56 -40.35 -11.25
C PRO A 27 16.62 -38.91 -11.73
N PRO A 28 15.65 -38.08 -11.34
CA PRO A 28 15.69 -36.66 -11.66
C PRO A 28 16.91 -36.04 -11.00
N ASP A 29 17.69 -35.37 -11.83
CA ASP A 29 18.83 -34.54 -11.39
C ASP A 29 18.33 -33.55 -10.36
N THR A 30 18.80 -33.67 -9.13
CA THR A 30 18.58 -32.68 -8.07
C THR A 30 19.39 -31.43 -8.42
N GLY A 31 18.87 -30.66 -9.37
CA GLY A 31 19.37 -29.34 -9.68
C GLY A 31 19.33 -28.52 -8.40
N GLY A 32 20.52 -28.18 -7.89
CA GLY A 32 20.68 -27.32 -6.74
C GLY A 32 19.92 -26.03 -6.95
N GLY A 33 18.81 -25.87 -6.24
CA GLY A 33 18.09 -24.60 -6.17
C GLY A 33 19.04 -23.55 -5.63
N ILE A 34 19.36 -22.57 -6.46
CA ILE A 34 20.04 -21.36 -6.02
C ILE A 34 19.14 -20.76 -4.92
N PRO A 35 19.60 -20.63 -3.67
CA PRO A 35 18.80 -19.98 -2.66
C PRO A 35 18.46 -18.57 -3.15
N PRO A 36 17.23 -18.06 -2.91
CA PRO A 36 16.92 -16.69 -3.27
C PRO A 36 17.98 -15.80 -2.64
N SER A 37 18.73 -15.09 -3.48
CA SER A 37 19.70 -14.09 -3.03
C SER A 37 18.96 -13.13 -2.11
N SER A 38 19.17 -13.29 -0.81
CA SER A 38 18.79 -12.31 0.18
C SER A 38 19.62 -11.06 -0.09
N VAL A 39 19.08 -10.15 -0.89
CA VAL A 39 19.65 -8.81 -1.03
C VAL A 39 19.61 -8.22 0.37
N PRO A 40 20.76 -7.94 1.01
CA PRO A 40 20.75 -7.35 2.34
C PRO A 40 20.04 -6.01 2.23
N ALA A 41 19.06 -5.79 3.12
CA ALA A 41 18.39 -4.50 3.24
C ALA A 41 19.45 -3.42 3.40
N PRO A 42 19.33 -2.27 2.70
CA PRO A 42 20.35 -1.23 2.75
C PRO A 42 20.56 -0.80 4.21
N THR A 43 21.75 -1.00 4.72
CA THR A 43 22.16 -0.65 6.10
C THR A 43 22.25 0.86 6.32
N THR A 44 22.16 1.65 5.26
CA THR A 44 22.14 3.12 5.34
C THR A 44 20.71 3.61 5.57
N PRO A 45 20.44 4.42 6.61
CA PRO A 45 19.13 5.01 6.82
C PRO A 45 18.69 5.79 5.59
N LEU A 46 17.45 5.60 5.16
CA LEU A 46 16.90 6.36 4.04
C LEU A 46 16.83 7.85 4.37
N PRO A 47 17.10 8.73 3.40
CA PRO A 47 17.06 10.15 3.64
C PRO A 47 15.63 10.60 3.96
N THR A 48 15.53 11.51 4.92
CA THR A 48 14.26 12.03 5.44
C THR A 48 13.84 13.30 4.69
N ALA A 49 12.55 13.45 4.40
CA ALA A 49 11.97 14.69 3.92
C ALA A 49 12.16 15.82 4.96
N GLN A 50 12.22 17.04 4.50
CA GLN A 50 12.40 18.23 5.35
C GLN A 50 11.12 19.07 5.34
N ILE A 51 10.76 19.63 6.50
CA ILE A 51 9.72 20.64 6.55
C ILE A 51 10.34 21.94 6.03
N SER A 52 9.66 22.57 5.06
CA SER A 52 10.09 23.82 4.45
C SER A 52 10.11 24.98 5.46
N PRO A 53 10.81 26.09 5.19
CA PRO A 53 10.89 27.24 6.10
C PRO A 53 9.53 27.84 6.46
N ASP A 54 8.49 27.66 5.62
CA ASP A 54 7.13 28.09 5.90
C ASP A 54 6.42 27.25 6.99
N GLY A 55 7.06 26.16 7.42
CA GLY A 55 6.52 25.23 8.42
C GLY A 55 5.32 24.41 7.95
N ARG A 56 4.92 24.48 6.66
CA ARG A 56 3.66 23.94 6.15
C ARG A 56 3.86 22.83 5.13
N THR A 57 4.83 22.98 4.24
CA THR A 57 5.09 22.04 3.17
C THR A 57 6.27 21.12 3.51
N ALA A 58 6.36 19.97 2.87
CA ALA A 58 7.50 19.09 2.96
C ALA A 58 8.26 19.07 1.64
N ILE A 59 9.58 19.02 1.73
CA ILE A 59 10.51 18.89 0.62
C ILE A 59 10.97 17.43 0.59
N PRO A 60 10.65 16.67 -0.47
CA PRO A 60 11.08 15.28 -0.59
C PRO A 60 12.58 15.17 -0.78
N PRO A 61 13.22 14.08 -0.31
CA PRO A 61 14.61 13.80 -0.62
C PRO A 61 14.81 13.61 -2.13
N ALA A 62 15.95 14.07 -2.66
CA ALA A 62 16.25 13.96 -4.09
C ALA A 62 16.24 12.51 -4.59
N THR A 63 16.67 11.57 -3.76
CA THR A 63 16.73 10.12 -4.05
C THR A 63 15.42 9.37 -3.81
N ALA A 64 14.36 10.03 -3.29
CA ALA A 64 13.09 9.36 -3.09
C ALA A 64 12.46 8.93 -4.43
N PRO A 65 11.79 7.77 -4.47
CA PRO A 65 11.06 7.32 -5.65
C PRO A 65 10.05 8.35 -6.16
N PRO A 66 9.75 8.39 -7.46
CA PRO A 66 8.82 9.37 -8.03
C PRO A 66 7.44 9.36 -7.35
N GLN A 67 6.92 8.19 -6.99
CA GLN A 67 5.64 8.03 -6.31
C GLN A 67 5.65 8.65 -4.91
N VAL A 68 6.76 8.49 -4.17
CA VAL A 68 6.94 9.08 -2.84
C VAL A 68 6.98 10.60 -2.92
N LYS A 69 7.72 11.15 -3.91
CA LYS A 69 7.75 12.60 -4.19
C LYS A 69 6.35 13.11 -4.52
N ALA A 70 5.64 12.41 -5.41
CA ALA A 70 4.30 12.79 -5.83
C ALA A 70 3.30 12.76 -4.66
N ALA A 71 3.39 11.76 -3.77
CA ALA A 71 2.58 11.70 -2.55
C ALA A 71 2.85 12.89 -1.62
N ILE A 72 4.12 13.29 -1.44
CA ILE A 72 4.49 14.47 -0.66
C ILE A 72 3.94 15.75 -1.30
N TYR A 73 4.08 15.91 -2.61
CA TYR A 73 3.55 17.10 -3.31
C TYR A 73 2.02 17.17 -3.27
N ALA A 74 1.33 16.03 -3.36
CA ALA A 74 -0.11 15.99 -3.17
C ALA A 74 -0.49 16.40 -1.74
N ALA A 75 0.14 15.81 -0.73
CA ALA A 75 -0.09 16.18 0.66
C ALA A 75 0.12 17.68 0.91
N ASN A 76 1.13 18.30 0.30
CA ASN A 76 1.39 19.73 0.40
C ASN A 76 0.22 20.60 -0.07
N LYS A 77 -0.54 20.16 -1.09
CA LYS A 77 -1.69 20.93 -1.61
C LYS A 77 -2.81 21.10 -0.60
N ILE A 78 -2.95 20.17 0.34
CA ILE A 78 -4.05 20.17 1.30
C ILE A 78 -3.66 20.64 2.72
N THR A 79 -2.41 21.04 2.97
CA THR A 79 -1.94 21.48 4.29
C THR A 79 -2.64 22.72 4.82
N ARG A 80 -3.37 23.48 3.99
CA ARG A 80 -4.17 24.65 4.37
C ARG A 80 -5.67 24.34 4.49
N LYS A 81 -6.08 23.13 4.14
CA LYS A 81 -7.48 22.72 4.25
C LYS A 81 -7.85 22.46 5.71
N PRO A 82 -9.07 22.80 6.14
CA PRO A 82 -9.53 22.53 7.49
C PRO A 82 -9.77 21.04 7.72
N TYR A 83 -9.82 20.65 9.00
CA TYR A 83 -10.38 19.34 9.36
C TYR A 83 -11.89 19.36 9.12
N ARG A 84 -12.37 18.31 8.45
CA ARG A 84 -13.79 18.07 8.22
C ARG A 84 -14.05 16.58 8.35
N TYR A 85 -14.87 16.18 9.31
CA TYR A 85 -15.25 14.77 9.48
C TYR A 85 -15.91 14.22 8.20
N GLY A 86 -15.43 13.07 7.73
CA GLY A 86 -15.87 12.47 6.46
C GLY A 86 -15.32 13.17 5.20
N GLY A 87 -14.50 14.21 5.36
CA GLY A 87 -13.89 14.90 4.23
C GLY A 87 -12.83 14.06 3.53
N GLY A 88 -12.85 14.08 2.19
CA GLY A 88 -11.97 13.27 1.34
C GLY A 88 -12.44 11.82 1.13
N HIS A 89 -13.66 11.44 1.57
CA HIS A 89 -14.16 10.06 1.44
C HIS A 89 -15.05 9.84 0.23
N ARG A 90 -15.80 10.85 -0.20
CA ARG A 90 -16.66 10.76 -1.39
C ARG A 90 -15.90 11.03 -2.68
N SER A 91 -14.86 11.82 -2.60
CA SER A 91 -13.94 12.19 -3.67
C SER A 91 -12.58 12.49 -3.03
N PHE A 92 -11.51 12.34 -3.80
CA PHE A 92 -10.20 12.83 -3.37
C PHE A 92 -10.17 14.36 -3.26
N GLU A 93 -10.88 15.07 -4.15
CA GLU A 93 -11.00 16.53 -4.07
C GLU A 93 -12.13 16.93 -3.12
N ASP A 94 -11.80 17.69 -2.07
CA ASP A 94 -12.76 18.18 -1.07
C ASP A 94 -12.33 19.56 -0.51
N THR A 95 -13.26 20.21 0.18
CA THR A 95 -13.03 21.50 0.85
C THR A 95 -12.33 21.37 2.20
N GLY A 96 -12.32 20.19 2.79
CA GLY A 96 -11.64 19.82 4.03
C GLY A 96 -11.45 18.32 4.12
N TYR A 97 -10.60 17.88 5.01
CA TYR A 97 -10.23 16.46 5.11
C TYR A 97 -10.24 15.99 6.55
N ASP A 98 -10.70 14.75 6.76
CA ASP A 98 -10.43 14.05 8.01
C ASP A 98 -9.08 13.31 7.96
N CYS A 99 -8.81 12.50 8.97
CA CYS A 99 -7.55 11.79 9.13
C CYS A 99 -7.27 10.83 7.95
N SER A 100 -8.20 9.94 7.65
CA SER A 100 -8.05 8.94 6.58
C SER A 100 -8.26 9.52 5.18
N GLY A 101 -9.11 10.53 5.04
CA GLY A 101 -9.28 11.27 3.78
C GLY A 101 -8.00 12.00 3.36
N SER A 102 -7.28 12.61 4.33
CA SER A 102 -6.00 13.26 4.04
C SER A 102 -4.91 12.26 3.64
N VAL A 103 -4.85 11.09 4.29
CA VAL A 103 -3.95 10.00 3.89
C VAL A 103 -4.30 9.48 2.50
N SER A 104 -5.59 9.27 2.23
CA SER A 104 -6.08 8.83 0.91
C SER A 104 -5.67 9.79 -0.20
N TYR A 105 -5.82 11.11 0.04
CA TYR A 105 -5.42 12.13 -0.93
C TYR A 105 -3.92 12.08 -1.24
N ALA A 106 -3.09 11.98 -0.21
CA ALA A 106 -1.64 11.89 -0.40
C ALA A 106 -1.23 10.64 -1.20
N LEU A 107 -1.76 9.47 -0.83
CA LEU A 107 -1.46 8.22 -1.52
C LEU A 107 -1.98 8.20 -2.97
N HIS A 108 -3.17 8.75 -3.21
CA HIS A 108 -3.71 8.90 -4.56
C HIS A 108 -2.79 9.75 -5.45
N GLY A 109 -2.32 10.87 -4.93
CA GLY A 109 -1.38 11.72 -5.66
C GLY A 109 -0.05 11.06 -6.00
N GLY A 110 0.34 10.02 -5.23
CA GLY A 110 1.47 9.14 -5.54
C GLY A 110 1.13 7.99 -6.49
N GLY A 111 -0.12 7.87 -6.94
CA GLY A 111 -0.59 6.73 -7.75
C GLY A 111 -0.69 5.41 -6.96
N LEU A 112 -0.75 5.48 -5.62
CA LEU A 112 -0.71 4.33 -4.72
C LEU A 112 -2.10 3.92 -4.21
N LEU A 113 -3.13 4.70 -4.52
CA LEU A 113 -4.51 4.47 -4.11
C LEU A 113 -5.49 4.94 -5.19
N THR A 114 -6.45 4.09 -5.54
CA THR A 114 -7.43 4.37 -6.61
C THR A 114 -8.79 4.87 -6.10
N SER A 115 -9.10 4.62 -4.82
CA SER A 115 -10.35 5.07 -4.18
C SER A 115 -10.08 5.47 -2.73
N PRO A 116 -10.76 6.50 -2.17
CA PRO A 116 -10.59 6.89 -0.78
C PRO A 116 -10.94 5.75 0.18
N LEU A 117 -10.18 5.63 1.27
CA LEU A 117 -10.39 4.61 2.29
C LEU A 117 -10.62 5.24 3.67
N PRO A 118 -11.60 4.73 4.46
CA PRO A 118 -11.70 5.04 5.88
C PRO A 118 -10.58 4.35 6.67
N SER A 119 -10.33 4.81 7.90
CA SER A 119 -9.28 4.28 8.76
C SER A 119 -9.40 2.76 8.98
N THR A 120 -10.61 2.23 9.11
CA THR A 120 -10.85 0.79 9.26
C THR A 120 -10.45 -0.03 8.03
N SER A 121 -10.62 0.50 6.82
CA SER A 121 -10.21 -0.16 5.58
C SER A 121 -8.69 -0.12 5.39
N PHE A 122 -8.02 0.94 5.82
CA PHE A 122 -6.56 0.99 5.85
C PHE A 122 -5.93 -0.12 6.70
N MET A 123 -6.63 -0.64 7.71
CA MET A 123 -6.12 -1.76 8.53
C MET A 123 -5.84 -3.04 7.73
N ARG A 124 -6.42 -3.18 6.52
CA ARG A 124 -6.24 -4.33 5.63
C ARG A 124 -5.66 -3.96 4.27
N TRP A 125 -5.34 -2.68 4.06
CA TRP A 125 -4.77 -2.17 2.82
C TRP A 125 -3.28 -2.46 2.71
N GLY A 126 -2.78 -2.67 1.49
CA GLY A 126 -1.34 -2.86 1.21
C GLY A 126 -0.73 -4.03 1.98
N GLU A 127 0.57 -3.98 2.19
CA GLU A 127 1.34 -5.00 2.89
C GLU A 127 1.41 -4.72 4.41
N PRO A 128 1.49 -5.77 5.25
CA PRO A 128 1.60 -5.60 6.70
C PRO A 128 2.98 -5.08 7.12
N GLY A 129 2.99 -4.25 8.17
CA GLY A 129 4.22 -3.72 8.74
C GLY A 129 4.60 -2.34 8.22
N LYS A 130 5.82 -1.91 8.56
CA LYS A 130 6.36 -0.62 8.15
C LYS A 130 6.98 -0.74 6.77
N GLY A 131 6.69 0.21 5.90
CA GLY A 131 7.38 0.37 4.63
C GLY A 131 8.70 1.13 4.77
N ALA A 132 9.53 1.04 3.74
CA ALA A 132 10.80 1.75 3.67
C ALA A 132 10.60 3.27 3.52
N TRP A 133 9.66 3.68 2.68
CA TRP A 133 9.38 5.07 2.35
C TRP A 133 8.05 5.58 2.87
N ILE A 134 7.02 4.73 2.88
CA ILE A 134 5.66 5.08 3.25
C ILE A 134 5.13 4.07 4.26
N THR A 135 4.62 4.55 5.39
CA THR A 135 3.87 3.73 6.35
C THR A 135 2.59 4.44 6.73
N VAL A 136 1.45 3.77 6.55
CA VAL A 136 0.16 4.20 7.09
C VAL A 136 -0.03 3.54 8.44
N TYR A 137 -0.22 4.34 9.46
CA TYR A 137 -0.59 3.90 10.80
C TYR A 137 -2.08 4.13 11.00
N THR A 138 -2.80 3.10 11.33
CA THR A 138 -4.26 3.12 11.38
C THR A 138 -4.83 2.30 12.52
N ASN A 139 -5.96 2.74 13.05
CA ASN A 139 -6.84 2.01 13.97
C ASN A 139 -8.30 2.40 13.67
N PRO A 140 -9.31 1.83 14.36
CA PRO A 140 -10.71 2.15 14.05
C PRO A 140 -11.07 3.63 14.13
N GLY A 141 -10.37 4.43 14.95
CA GLY A 141 -10.70 5.85 15.20
C GLY A 141 -9.78 6.85 14.49
N HIS A 142 -8.66 6.42 13.91
CA HIS A 142 -7.68 7.36 13.34
C HIS A 142 -6.75 6.72 12.31
N ALA A 143 -6.28 7.55 11.36
CA ALA A 143 -5.21 7.18 10.44
C ALA A 143 -4.24 8.35 10.24
N TYR A 144 -2.96 8.06 10.05
CA TYR A 144 -1.94 9.00 9.61
C TYR A 144 -0.88 8.28 8.77
N ALA A 145 -0.13 9.00 7.99
CA ALA A 145 0.98 8.45 7.21
C ALA A 145 2.33 8.99 7.69
N VAL A 146 3.36 8.15 7.61
CA VAL A 146 4.75 8.59 7.63
C VAL A 146 5.29 8.40 6.23
N ILE A 147 5.71 9.50 5.60
CA ILE A 147 6.21 9.53 4.22
C ILE A 147 7.61 10.12 4.25
N ALA A 148 8.59 9.36 3.79
CA ALA A 148 9.99 9.75 3.85
C ALA A 148 10.40 10.31 5.23
N GLY A 149 9.99 9.64 6.30
CA GLY A 149 10.34 10.01 7.68
C GLY A 149 9.52 11.14 8.32
N LEU A 150 8.69 11.87 7.57
CA LEU A 150 7.79 12.88 8.11
C LEU A 150 6.37 12.35 8.29
N ARG A 151 5.75 12.68 9.42
CA ARG A 151 4.34 12.35 9.69
C ARG A 151 3.41 13.36 9.03
N PHE A 152 2.46 12.87 8.25
CA PHE A 152 1.33 13.62 7.71
C PHE A 152 0.07 13.23 8.47
N ASP A 153 -0.54 14.19 9.18
CA ASP A 153 -1.56 13.89 10.19
C ASP A 153 -2.47 15.11 10.42
N THR A 154 -3.73 14.87 10.72
CA THR A 154 -4.69 15.88 11.12
C THR A 154 -4.71 16.14 12.62
N SER A 155 -4.09 15.28 13.44
CA SER A 155 -4.08 15.37 14.92
C SER A 155 -2.80 15.97 15.47
N GLY A 156 -2.89 16.51 16.70
CA GLY A 156 -1.80 17.08 17.48
C GLY A 156 -1.94 18.62 17.67
N PRO A 157 -0.99 19.27 18.35
CA PRO A 157 -1.10 20.69 18.72
C PRO A 157 -1.15 21.61 17.48
N GLY A 158 -1.83 22.76 17.62
CA GLY A 158 -2.00 23.76 16.57
C GLY A 158 -3.34 23.65 15.84
N PRO A 159 -3.53 24.39 14.72
CA PRO A 159 -4.77 24.42 13.96
C PRO A 159 -5.20 23.03 13.51
N SER A 160 -6.50 22.75 13.43
CA SER A 160 -7.03 21.47 12.92
C SER A 160 -6.85 21.33 11.42
N GLY A 161 -6.67 20.09 10.93
CA GLY A 161 -6.53 19.77 9.51
C GLY A 161 -5.21 19.09 9.15
N PRO A 162 -5.03 18.68 7.87
CA PRO A 162 -3.85 17.98 7.41
C PRO A 162 -2.58 18.81 7.52
N ARG A 163 -1.50 18.24 8.06
CA ARG A 163 -0.21 18.92 8.15
C ARG A 163 0.96 17.99 8.36
N TRP A 164 2.15 18.47 8.03
CA TRP A 164 3.40 17.81 8.29
C TRP A 164 3.87 17.99 9.73
N ARG A 165 4.46 16.93 10.27
CA ARG A 165 5.04 16.93 11.62
C ARG A 165 6.30 16.07 11.62
N ARG A 166 7.24 16.33 12.51
CA ARG A 166 8.34 15.41 12.76
C ARG A 166 7.77 14.08 13.26
N ALA A 167 8.30 12.97 12.73
CA ALA A 167 7.80 11.64 13.04
C ALA A 167 8.17 11.25 14.49
N ALA A 168 7.37 11.68 15.45
CA ALA A 168 7.47 11.24 16.84
C ALA A 168 6.06 10.97 17.37
N ARG A 169 5.60 9.73 17.23
CA ARG A 169 4.35 9.27 17.84
C ARG A 169 4.49 7.81 18.29
N ILE A 170 4.02 7.52 19.50
CA ILE A 170 3.88 6.15 19.96
C ILE A 170 2.82 5.46 19.10
N SER A 171 3.24 4.49 18.29
CA SER A 171 2.37 3.78 17.34
C SER A 171 1.82 2.44 17.87
N ARG A 172 2.04 2.11 19.15
CA ARG A 172 1.69 0.80 19.72
C ARG A 172 0.20 0.41 19.62
N PHE A 173 -0.69 1.39 19.41
CA PHE A 173 -2.14 1.18 19.26
C PHE A 173 -2.60 1.27 17.80
N PHE A 174 -1.66 1.25 16.86
CA PHE A 174 -1.93 1.36 15.44
C PHE A 174 -1.42 0.12 14.71
N THR A 175 -2.20 -0.34 13.76
CA THR A 175 -1.75 -1.27 12.73
C THR A 175 -0.90 -0.49 11.74
N ALA A 176 0.27 -0.99 11.39
CA ALA A 176 1.13 -0.42 10.36
C ALA A 176 0.89 -1.14 9.04
N ARG A 177 0.72 -0.38 7.97
CA ARG A 177 0.53 -0.87 6.60
C ARG A 177 1.35 -0.03 5.64
N HIS A 178 1.76 -0.60 4.50
CA HIS A 178 2.51 0.13 3.48
C HIS A 178 2.10 -0.31 2.07
N PRO A 179 2.28 0.54 1.04
CA PRO A 179 2.09 0.13 -0.34
C PRO A 179 3.22 -0.79 -0.78
N LEU A 180 2.92 -1.75 -1.66
CA LEU A 180 3.91 -2.68 -2.19
C LEU A 180 5.11 -1.92 -2.79
N GLY A 181 6.33 -2.28 -2.36
CA GLY A 181 7.57 -1.68 -2.83
C GLY A 181 7.98 -0.36 -2.15
N PHE A 182 7.27 0.12 -1.20
CA PHE A 182 7.54 1.38 -0.49
C PHE A 182 7.55 1.17 1.02
#